data_7deb7888ac4596b52de7a2831c2e8dec
#
_entry.id   7deb7888ac4596b52de7a2831c2e8dec
#
_cell.length_a   1.000
_cell.length_b   1.000
_cell.length_c   1.000
_cell.angle_alpha   90.00
_cell.angle_beta   90.00
_cell.angle_gamma   90.00
#
_symmetry.space_group_name_H-M   'P 1'
#
loop_
_entity.id
_entity.type
_entity.pdbx_description
1 polymer ?
#
loop_
_entity_poly.entity_id
_entity_poly.type
_entity_poly.pdbx_seq_one_letter_code
_entity_poly.pdbx_strand_id
1 'polypeptide(L)'
;MREIKVNELKEGMTTAVDVFSPKGQLILKRHQAVSAFDIAKFGFYNIASVYVEGSSAQEKEEWNKKYAIIKEKYRDSIDNLHEYMNDILYRNIIPDKNTLIRDSVEIFDRFETSYELFDALQVLKQTDVSTMAHSMNVSIIARLIGVWAGLDTEKLDEISMAGLLHDIGKFKIPDEILLKPGKLTKEEFEVIKKHTVYGYEILNNFKILESTKRAALLHHEKFDGSGYPLSLIHI
;
A
#
# COMPACT_ATOMS: atom_id res chain seq x y z
N MET A 1 3.77 6.56 -17.73
CA MET A 1 2.41 7.07 -17.92
C MET A 1 2.37 8.47 -17.39
N ARG A 2 1.64 9.38 -17.98
CA ARG A 2 1.59 10.79 -17.61
C ARG A 2 0.13 11.26 -17.61
N GLU A 3 -0.26 11.97 -16.56
CA GLU A 3 -1.51 12.72 -16.58
C GLU A 3 -1.35 13.95 -17.45
N ILE A 4 -2.27 14.14 -18.41
CA ILE A 4 -2.30 15.29 -19.30
C ILE A 4 -3.69 15.91 -19.21
N LYS A 5 -3.74 17.24 -19.05
CA LYS A 5 -4.99 17.97 -19.14
C LYS A 5 -5.57 17.85 -20.56
N VAL A 6 -6.88 17.75 -20.68
CA VAL A 6 -7.56 17.55 -21.97
C VAL A 6 -7.19 18.65 -23.00
N ASN A 7 -6.96 19.86 -22.54
CA ASN A 7 -6.52 20.98 -23.41
C ASN A 7 -5.06 20.88 -23.91
N GLU A 8 -4.26 19.98 -23.34
CA GLU A 8 -2.87 19.71 -23.69
C GLU A 8 -2.72 18.40 -24.47
N LEU A 9 -3.81 17.60 -24.57
CA LEU A 9 -3.82 16.35 -25.32
C LEU A 9 -3.60 16.61 -26.81
N LYS A 10 -2.80 15.73 -27.41
CA LYS A 10 -2.55 15.72 -28.85
C LYS A 10 -3.07 14.43 -29.45
N GLU A 11 -3.58 14.52 -30.66
CA GLU A 11 -3.96 13.36 -31.46
C GLU A 11 -2.76 12.39 -31.63
N GLY A 12 -3.04 11.09 -31.52
CA GLY A 12 -2.01 10.04 -31.59
C GLY A 12 -1.38 9.66 -30.23
N MET A 13 -1.63 10.42 -29.15
CA MET A 13 -1.25 9.96 -27.80
C MET A 13 -2.06 8.73 -27.44
N THR A 14 -1.44 7.75 -26.79
CA THR A 14 -2.08 6.48 -26.40
C THR A 14 -2.52 6.55 -24.95
N THR A 15 -3.76 6.15 -24.66
CA THR A 15 -4.27 6.08 -23.30
C THR A 15 -3.58 4.96 -22.51
N ALA A 16 -3.19 5.26 -21.29
CA ALA A 16 -2.54 4.30 -20.41
C ALA A 16 -3.55 3.55 -19.50
N VAL A 17 -4.75 4.11 -19.32
CA VAL A 17 -5.86 3.53 -18.56
C VAL A 17 -7.16 3.70 -19.31
N ASP A 18 -8.18 2.93 -18.91
CA ASP A 18 -9.54 3.15 -19.37
C ASP A 18 -10.03 4.52 -18.89
N VAL A 19 -10.58 5.32 -19.81
CA VAL A 19 -11.12 6.65 -19.52
C VAL A 19 -12.63 6.53 -19.35
N PHE A 20 -13.12 6.93 -18.17
CA PHE A 20 -14.53 6.93 -17.86
C PHE A 20 -15.08 8.34 -17.71
N SER A 21 -16.36 8.53 -18.04
CA SER A 21 -17.08 9.75 -17.69
C SER A 21 -17.32 9.82 -16.18
N PRO A 22 -17.66 11.00 -15.61
CA PRO A 22 -18.06 11.14 -14.20
C PRO A 22 -19.23 10.24 -13.78
N LYS A 23 -20.02 9.75 -14.76
CA LYS A 23 -21.15 8.84 -14.55
C LYS A 23 -20.76 7.36 -14.70
N GLY A 24 -19.46 7.04 -14.84
CA GLY A 24 -18.96 5.67 -14.95
C GLY A 24 -19.09 5.03 -16.35
N GLN A 25 -19.46 5.80 -17.37
CA GLN A 25 -19.51 5.29 -18.75
C GLN A 25 -18.08 5.24 -19.31
N LEU A 26 -17.70 4.11 -19.87
CA LEU A 26 -16.42 3.96 -20.59
C LEU A 26 -16.43 4.83 -21.86
N ILE A 27 -15.46 5.75 -21.97
CA ILE A 27 -15.33 6.68 -23.11
C ILE A 27 -14.25 6.20 -24.07
N LEU A 28 -13.08 5.77 -23.53
CA LEU A 28 -11.96 5.26 -24.32
C LEU A 28 -11.23 4.17 -23.50
N LYS A 29 -10.86 3.06 -24.15
CA LYS A 29 -10.11 1.99 -23.52
C LYS A 29 -8.63 2.35 -23.39
N ARG A 30 -7.96 1.73 -22.43
CA ARG A 30 -6.49 1.77 -22.33
C ARG A 30 -5.84 1.22 -23.59
N HIS A 31 -4.63 1.67 -23.88
CA HIS A 31 -3.84 1.29 -25.06
C HIS A 31 -4.47 1.68 -26.39
N GLN A 32 -5.35 2.67 -26.40
CA GLN A 32 -5.93 3.23 -27.61
C GLN A 32 -5.36 4.61 -27.93
N ALA A 33 -5.06 4.85 -29.19
CA ALA A 33 -4.66 6.17 -29.65
C ALA A 33 -5.83 7.14 -29.55
N VAL A 34 -5.58 8.28 -28.93
CA VAL A 34 -6.53 9.39 -28.79
C VAL A 34 -6.71 10.07 -30.13
N SER A 35 -7.93 10.15 -30.64
CA SER A 35 -8.29 10.91 -31.82
C SER A 35 -8.76 12.33 -31.46
N ALA A 36 -8.83 13.21 -32.44
CA ALA A 36 -9.47 14.54 -32.28
C ALA A 36 -10.91 14.41 -31.78
N PHE A 37 -11.63 13.37 -32.21
CA PHE A 37 -12.99 13.13 -31.76
C PHE A 37 -13.04 12.70 -30.28
N ASP A 38 -12.06 11.94 -29.79
CA ASP A 38 -11.99 11.55 -28.39
C ASP A 38 -11.66 12.75 -27.50
N ILE A 39 -10.78 13.65 -27.96
CA ILE A 39 -10.50 14.91 -27.26
C ILE A 39 -11.80 15.75 -27.11
N ALA A 40 -12.57 15.86 -28.17
CA ALA A 40 -13.88 16.55 -28.11
C ALA A 40 -14.85 15.86 -27.18
N LYS A 41 -14.91 14.52 -27.16
CA LYS A 41 -15.72 13.76 -26.18
C LYS A 41 -15.28 14.04 -24.75
N PHE A 42 -13.98 14.06 -24.47
CA PHE A 42 -13.48 14.33 -23.12
C PHE A 42 -13.95 15.72 -22.65
N GLY A 43 -13.91 16.73 -23.52
CA GLY A 43 -14.48 18.03 -23.22
C GLY A 43 -16.01 17.99 -22.96
N PHE A 44 -16.77 17.28 -23.80
CA PHE A 44 -18.21 17.11 -23.64
C PHE A 44 -18.60 16.43 -22.31
N TYR A 45 -17.84 15.44 -21.89
CA TYR A 45 -18.07 14.74 -20.62
C TYR A 45 -17.42 15.42 -19.40
N ASN A 46 -16.84 16.62 -19.56
CA ASN A 46 -16.12 17.37 -18.52
C ASN A 46 -14.99 16.55 -17.86
N ILE A 47 -14.27 15.75 -18.65
CA ILE A 47 -13.07 15.06 -18.21
C ILE A 47 -11.94 16.08 -18.21
N ALA A 48 -11.36 16.36 -17.04
CA ALA A 48 -10.34 17.40 -16.90
C ALA A 48 -8.97 16.94 -17.38
N SER A 49 -8.63 15.66 -17.17
CA SER A 49 -7.35 15.07 -17.52
C SER A 49 -7.48 13.60 -17.89
N VAL A 50 -6.51 13.07 -18.63
CA VAL A 50 -6.40 11.67 -19.05
C VAL A 50 -4.98 11.20 -18.86
N TYR A 51 -4.83 9.93 -18.54
CA TYR A 51 -3.53 9.29 -18.46
C TYR A 51 -3.15 8.71 -19.81
N VAL A 52 -1.99 9.13 -20.34
CA VAL A 52 -1.46 8.68 -21.63
C VAL A 52 -0.20 7.86 -21.48
N GLU A 53 -0.02 6.91 -22.40
CA GLU A 53 1.24 6.19 -22.57
C GLU A 53 2.27 7.10 -23.26
N GLY A 54 3.52 6.85 -22.97
CA GLY A 54 4.60 7.47 -23.70
C GLY A 54 5.11 8.72 -23.03
N SER A 55 6.09 8.48 -22.20
CA SER A 55 7.15 9.42 -21.93
C SER A 55 8.05 9.52 -23.18
N SER A 56 8.56 10.70 -23.48
CA SER A 56 9.74 10.85 -24.32
C SER A 56 10.86 9.93 -23.79
N ALA A 57 11.87 9.63 -24.58
CA ALA A 57 13.02 8.86 -24.09
C ALA A 57 13.62 9.50 -22.81
N GLN A 58 13.57 10.83 -22.72
CA GLN A 58 13.99 11.59 -21.53
C GLN A 58 13.10 11.34 -20.31
N GLU A 59 11.78 11.37 -20.45
CA GLU A 59 10.85 11.10 -19.34
C GLU A 59 10.98 9.65 -18.83
N LYS A 60 11.23 8.68 -19.74
CA LYS A 60 11.53 7.29 -19.33
C LYS A 60 12.83 7.19 -18.56
N GLU A 61 13.86 7.92 -18.98
CA GLU A 61 15.14 7.93 -18.30
C GLU A 61 15.03 8.60 -16.92
N GLU A 62 14.31 9.71 -16.80
CA GLU A 62 14.02 10.38 -15.53
C GLU A 62 13.21 9.47 -14.58
N TRP A 63 12.18 8.82 -15.12
CA TRP A 63 11.41 7.83 -14.35
C TRP A 63 12.30 6.68 -13.85
N ASN A 64 13.12 6.11 -14.72
CA ASN A 64 14.02 5.03 -14.35
C ASN A 64 15.02 5.47 -13.26
N LYS A 65 15.55 6.70 -13.35
CA LYS A 65 16.42 7.27 -12.31
C LYS A 65 15.67 7.47 -11.00
N LYS A 66 14.49 8.10 -11.03
CA LYS A 66 13.61 8.28 -9.87
C LYS A 66 13.28 6.93 -9.22
N TYR A 67 12.89 5.96 -10.04
CA TYR A 67 12.53 4.63 -9.59
C TYR A 67 13.72 3.87 -8.96
N ALA A 68 14.91 3.97 -9.52
CA ALA A 68 16.10 3.35 -8.95
C ALA A 68 16.41 3.88 -7.53
N ILE A 69 16.30 5.19 -7.32
CA ILE A 69 16.47 5.82 -6.00
C ILE A 69 15.39 5.34 -5.03
N ILE A 70 14.13 5.27 -5.48
CA ILE A 70 13.03 4.81 -4.65
C ILE A 70 13.20 3.33 -4.27
N LYS A 71 13.63 2.51 -5.21
CA LYS A 71 13.89 1.08 -4.98
C LYS A 71 15.00 0.85 -3.95
N GLU A 72 16.08 1.62 -4.00
CA GLU A 72 17.14 1.57 -3.01
C GLU A 72 16.62 2.01 -1.63
N LYS A 73 15.95 3.16 -1.55
CA LYS A 73 15.34 3.63 -0.31
C LYS A 73 14.33 2.62 0.26
N TYR A 74 13.52 2.01 -0.59
CA TYR A 74 12.54 1.01 -0.17
C TYR A 74 13.23 -0.22 0.46
N ARG A 75 14.32 -0.70 -0.15
CA ARG A 75 15.10 -1.81 0.41
C ARG A 75 15.68 -1.45 1.78
N ASP A 76 16.34 -0.29 1.89
CA ASP A 76 16.90 0.17 3.16
C ASP A 76 15.80 0.33 4.22
N SER A 77 14.61 0.76 3.83
CA SER A 77 13.45 0.89 4.71
C SER A 77 12.91 -0.47 5.20
N ILE A 78 12.99 -1.51 4.35
CA ILE A 78 12.67 -2.89 4.75
C ILE A 78 13.67 -3.40 5.79
N ASP A 79 14.96 -3.14 5.58
CA ASP A 79 16.03 -3.53 6.52
C ASP A 79 15.86 -2.81 7.87
N ASN A 80 15.58 -1.50 7.86
CA ASN A 80 15.26 -0.74 9.08
C ASN A 80 14.04 -1.30 9.80
N LEU A 81 12.97 -1.60 9.06
CA LEU A 81 11.75 -2.18 9.65
C LEU A 81 12.04 -3.54 10.29
N HIS A 82 12.90 -4.36 9.67
CA HIS A 82 13.34 -5.62 10.24
C HIS A 82 14.08 -5.41 11.57
N GLU A 83 14.97 -4.42 11.66
CA GLU A 83 15.64 -4.05 12.92
C GLU A 83 14.65 -3.60 13.99
N TYR A 84 13.68 -2.75 13.65
CA TYR A 84 12.63 -2.32 14.59
C TYR A 84 11.79 -3.49 15.10
N MET A 85 11.45 -4.45 14.24
CA MET A 85 10.74 -5.66 14.66
C MET A 85 11.58 -6.50 15.63
N ASN A 86 12.89 -6.64 15.37
CA ASN A 86 13.80 -7.34 16.28
C ASN A 86 13.91 -6.63 17.64
N ASP A 87 13.97 -5.31 17.66
CA ASP A 87 14.00 -4.53 18.90
C ASP A 87 12.73 -4.75 19.72
N ILE A 88 11.56 -4.73 19.08
CA ILE A 88 10.27 -4.98 19.73
C ILE A 88 10.21 -6.40 20.27
N LEU A 89 10.59 -7.39 19.48
CA LEU A 89 10.40 -8.81 19.82
C LEU A 89 11.41 -9.34 20.85
N TYR A 90 12.67 -8.93 20.72
CA TYR A 90 13.75 -9.55 21.49
C TYR A 90 14.39 -8.63 22.53
N ARG A 91 14.30 -7.31 22.35
CA ARG A 91 14.88 -6.34 23.28
C ARG A 91 13.84 -5.62 24.13
N ASN A 92 12.55 -5.83 23.82
CA ASN A 92 11.43 -5.12 24.44
C ASN A 92 11.55 -3.60 24.33
N ILE A 93 12.04 -3.11 23.20
CA ILE A 93 12.21 -1.70 22.86
C ILE A 93 11.31 -1.40 21.66
N ILE A 94 10.43 -0.40 21.79
CA ILE A 94 9.67 0.12 20.66
C ILE A 94 10.21 1.51 20.31
N PRO A 95 10.61 1.75 19.04
CA PRO A 95 10.95 3.10 18.61
C PRO A 95 9.76 4.06 18.77
N ASP A 96 10.02 5.35 18.91
CA ASP A 96 8.94 6.33 18.90
C ASP A 96 8.17 6.32 17.57
N LYS A 97 6.94 6.85 17.58
CA LYS A 97 6.04 6.84 16.42
C LYS A 97 6.71 7.41 15.16
N ASN A 98 7.37 8.56 15.30
CA ASN A 98 7.96 9.24 14.14
C ASN A 98 9.10 8.42 13.51
N THR A 99 9.92 7.78 14.34
CA THR A 99 10.97 6.87 13.87
C THR A 99 10.39 5.66 13.15
N LEU A 100 9.34 5.03 13.69
CA LEU A 100 8.70 3.86 13.07
C LEU A 100 8.11 4.16 11.69
N ILE A 101 7.39 5.27 11.55
CA ILE A 101 6.69 5.58 10.29
C ILE A 101 7.53 6.36 9.30
N ARG A 102 8.70 6.89 9.70
CA ARG A 102 9.54 7.78 8.89
C ARG A 102 9.74 7.27 7.48
N ASP A 103 10.20 6.05 7.36
CA ASP A 103 10.56 5.47 6.06
C ASP A 103 9.34 5.30 5.15
N SER A 104 8.18 4.89 5.69
CA SER A 104 6.94 4.78 4.92
C SER A 104 6.41 6.16 4.48
N VAL A 105 6.53 7.18 5.32
CA VAL A 105 6.15 8.56 5.00
C VAL A 105 7.10 9.14 3.96
N GLU A 106 8.41 8.98 4.11
CA GLU A 106 9.39 9.46 3.14
C GLU A 106 9.21 8.81 1.75
N ILE A 107 8.85 7.54 1.69
CA ILE A 107 8.52 6.88 0.42
C ILE A 107 7.23 7.47 -0.15
N PHE A 108 6.19 7.62 0.68
CA PHE A 108 4.91 8.19 0.27
C PHE A 108 5.07 9.60 -0.32
N ASP A 109 5.84 10.46 0.35
CA ASP A 109 6.03 11.87 -0.03
C ASP A 109 6.88 12.08 -1.29
N ARG A 110 7.53 11.01 -1.82
CA ARG A 110 8.29 11.09 -3.08
C ARG A 110 7.42 11.05 -4.32
N PHE A 111 6.15 10.73 -4.19
CA PHE A 111 5.23 10.61 -5.32
C PHE A 111 4.30 11.82 -5.38
N GLU A 112 4.23 12.43 -6.55
CA GLU A 112 3.35 13.59 -6.78
C GLU A 112 1.90 13.16 -6.98
N THR A 113 1.68 11.95 -7.47
CA THR A 113 0.34 11.42 -7.75
C THR A 113 0.14 10.04 -7.13
N SER A 114 -1.09 9.76 -6.74
CA SER A 114 -1.51 8.44 -6.26
C SER A 114 -1.20 7.33 -7.26
N TYR A 115 -1.26 7.66 -8.56
CA TYR A 115 -1.00 6.72 -9.62
C TYR A 115 0.47 6.32 -9.68
N GLU A 116 1.40 7.30 -9.64
CA GLU A 116 2.84 7.01 -9.57
C GLU A 116 3.18 6.12 -8.38
N LEU A 117 2.56 6.40 -7.24
CA LEU A 117 2.73 5.59 -6.03
C LEU A 117 2.27 4.14 -6.26
N PHE A 118 1.07 3.93 -6.81
CA PHE A 118 0.57 2.59 -7.07
C PHE A 118 1.43 1.82 -8.07
N ASP A 119 1.85 2.46 -9.15
CA ASP A 119 2.70 1.84 -10.17
C ASP A 119 4.05 1.41 -9.56
N ALA A 120 4.68 2.28 -8.77
CA ALA A 120 5.91 1.96 -8.05
C ALA A 120 5.72 0.79 -7.07
N LEU A 121 4.64 0.80 -6.27
CA LEU A 121 4.35 -0.27 -5.31
C LEU A 121 4.09 -1.62 -5.99
N GLN A 122 3.45 -1.64 -7.19
CA GLN A 122 3.27 -2.87 -7.95
C GLN A 122 4.60 -3.49 -8.38
N VAL A 123 5.56 -2.66 -8.80
CA VAL A 123 6.88 -3.14 -9.19
C VAL A 123 7.70 -3.56 -7.96
N LEU A 124 7.68 -2.77 -6.89
CA LEU A 124 8.39 -3.09 -5.64
C LEU A 124 7.89 -4.40 -5.02
N LYS A 125 6.58 -4.65 -5.03
CA LYS A 125 5.98 -5.91 -4.57
C LYS A 125 6.49 -7.14 -5.31
N GLN A 126 6.88 -7.01 -6.57
CA GLN A 126 7.43 -8.13 -7.35
C GLN A 126 8.89 -8.44 -6.97
N THR A 127 9.58 -7.48 -6.35
CA THR A 127 10.99 -7.64 -5.97
C THR A 127 11.18 -8.18 -4.56
N ASP A 128 10.20 -8.00 -3.68
CA ASP A 128 10.24 -8.49 -2.30
C ASP A 128 8.83 -8.90 -1.85
N VAL A 129 8.71 -10.17 -1.45
CA VAL A 129 7.45 -10.80 -0.96
C VAL A 129 7.48 -11.06 0.55
N SER A 130 8.46 -10.50 1.27
CA SER A 130 8.60 -10.67 2.71
C SER A 130 7.43 -10.06 3.49
N THR A 131 7.28 -10.49 4.74
CA THR A 131 6.32 -9.87 5.68
C THR A 131 6.63 -8.38 5.89
N MET A 132 7.91 -7.99 5.88
CA MET A 132 8.32 -6.59 6.02
C MET A 132 7.87 -5.74 4.84
N ALA A 133 8.11 -6.23 3.62
CA ALA A 133 7.65 -5.56 2.40
C ALA A 133 6.13 -5.43 2.36
N HIS A 134 5.40 -6.48 2.80
CA HIS A 134 3.95 -6.42 2.95
C HIS A 134 3.52 -5.34 3.93
N SER A 135 4.08 -5.31 5.14
CA SER A 135 3.77 -4.32 6.17
C SER A 135 4.08 -2.88 5.72
N MET A 136 5.21 -2.67 5.04
CA MET A 136 5.56 -1.39 4.44
C MET A 136 4.52 -0.94 3.41
N ASN A 137 4.14 -1.82 2.50
CA ASN A 137 3.14 -1.52 1.47
C ASN A 137 1.77 -1.22 2.08
N VAL A 138 1.35 -1.97 3.10
CA VAL A 138 0.08 -1.72 3.81
C VAL A 138 0.11 -0.36 4.49
N SER A 139 1.22 0.03 5.13
CA SER A 139 1.39 1.34 5.74
C SER A 139 1.22 2.48 4.74
N ILE A 140 1.90 2.39 3.59
CA ILE A 140 1.87 3.40 2.53
C ILE A 140 0.46 3.51 1.92
N ILE A 141 -0.18 2.37 1.62
CA ILE A 141 -1.53 2.34 1.03
C ILE A 141 -2.57 2.84 2.03
N ALA A 142 -2.47 2.47 3.31
CA ALA A 142 -3.37 2.95 4.35
C ALA A 142 -3.29 4.47 4.49
N ARG A 143 -2.07 5.05 4.48
CA ARG A 143 -1.87 6.50 4.46
C ARG A 143 -2.52 7.15 3.25
N LEU A 144 -2.37 6.58 2.06
CA LEU A 144 -3.00 7.08 0.84
C LEU A 144 -4.54 7.11 0.95
N ILE A 145 -5.13 6.02 1.44
CA ILE A 145 -6.58 5.94 1.67
C ILE A 145 -7.01 7.00 2.68
N GLY A 146 -6.23 7.19 3.74
CA GLY A 146 -6.47 8.22 4.75
C GLY A 146 -6.45 9.64 4.17
N VAL A 147 -5.50 9.95 3.26
CA VAL A 147 -5.46 11.23 2.54
C VAL A 147 -6.73 11.42 1.71
N TRP A 148 -7.17 10.41 0.98
CA TRP A 148 -8.43 10.46 0.22
C TRP A 148 -9.67 10.62 1.10
N ALA A 149 -9.63 10.06 2.31
CA ALA A 149 -10.69 10.22 3.30
C ALA A 149 -10.65 11.57 4.03
N GLY A 150 -9.66 12.43 3.76
CA GLY A 150 -9.52 13.74 4.39
C GLY A 150 -9.07 13.69 5.85
N LEU A 151 -8.34 12.64 6.25
CA LEU A 151 -7.82 12.53 7.61
C LEU A 151 -6.71 13.57 7.85
N ASP A 152 -6.65 14.06 9.08
CA ASP A 152 -5.54 14.91 9.54
C ASP A 152 -4.22 14.12 9.68
N THR A 153 -3.11 14.85 9.81
CA THR A 153 -1.76 14.26 9.87
C THR A 153 -1.62 13.28 11.04
N GLU A 154 -2.20 13.57 12.19
CA GLU A 154 -2.11 12.69 13.37
C GLU A 154 -2.74 11.33 13.10
N LYS A 155 -3.92 11.30 12.49
CA LYS A 155 -4.60 10.08 12.08
C LYS A 155 -3.90 9.37 10.93
N LEU A 156 -3.31 10.11 9.99
CA LEU A 156 -2.48 9.53 8.93
C LEU A 156 -1.28 8.79 9.52
N ASP A 157 -0.64 9.34 10.53
CA ASP A 157 0.47 8.70 11.21
C ASP A 157 0.03 7.46 12.01
N GLU A 158 -1.14 7.53 12.66
CA GLU A 158 -1.73 6.38 13.37
C GLU A 158 -1.99 5.20 12.43
N ILE A 159 -2.66 5.42 11.30
CA ILE A 159 -2.95 4.34 10.35
C ILE A 159 -1.70 3.83 9.66
N SER A 160 -0.69 4.68 9.43
CA SER A 160 0.61 4.25 8.91
C SER A 160 1.30 3.30 9.89
N MET A 161 1.34 3.66 11.18
CA MET A 161 1.91 2.80 12.23
C MET A 161 1.12 1.49 12.39
N ALA A 162 -0.21 1.56 12.33
CA ALA A 162 -1.05 0.37 12.36
C ALA A 162 -0.73 -0.57 11.19
N GLY A 163 -0.56 -0.04 9.98
CA GLY A 163 -0.15 -0.80 8.81
C GLY A 163 1.22 -1.45 8.93
N LEU A 164 2.20 -0.77 9.54
CA LEU A 164 3.53 -1.35 9.78
C LEU A 164 3.51 -2.51 10.77
N LEU A 165 2.68 -2.43 11.81
CA LEU A 165 2.72 -3.34 12.96
C LEU A 165 1.64 -4.43 12.94
N HIS A 166 0.68 -4.39 11.97
CA HIS A 166 -0.47 -5.31 11.99
C HIS A 166 -0.08 -6.79 12.00
N ASP A 167 0.98 -7.13 11.32
CA ASP A 167 1.45 -8.51 11.10
C ASP A 167 2.62 -8.92 12.03
N ILE A 168 2.97 -8.12 13.04
CA ILE A 168 4.11 -8.41 13.92
C ILE A 168 4.00 -9.78 14.63
N GLY A 169 2.80 -10.27 14.85
CA GLY A 169 2.59 -11.58 15.45
C GLY A 169 3.03 -12.75 14.57
N LYS A 170 3.26 -12.55 13.28
CA LYS A 170 3.79 -13.60 12.37
C LYS A 170 5.16 -14.10 12.80
N PHE A 171 5.93 -13.28 13.50
CA PHE A 171 7.23 -13.70 14.07
C PHE A 171 7.13 -14.77 15.17
N LYS A 172 5.94 -15.02 15.72
CA LYS A 172 5.70 -16.12 16.67
C LYS A 172 5.16 -17.38 15.97
N ILE A 173 4.94 -17.35 14.67
CA ILE A 173 4.50 -18.51 13.91
C ILE A 173 5.74 -19.31 13.49
N PRO A 174 5.75 -20.65 13.65
CA PRO A 174 6.85 -21.48 13.20
C PRO A 174 7.14 -21.32 11.69
N ASP A 175 8.41 -21.18 11.32
CA ASP A 175 8.83 -20.96 9.94
C ASP A 175 8.39 -22.09 9.00
N GLU A 176 8.33 -23.32 9.49
CA GLU A 176 7.87 -24.48 8.71
C GLU A 176 6.43 -24.33 8.24
N ILE A 177 5.63 -23.55 8.97
CA ILE A 177 4.22 -23.26 8.63
C ILE A 177 4.14 -21.96 7.84
N LEU A 178 4.82 -20.90 8.32
CA LEU A 178 4.75 -19.56 7.72
C LEU A 178 5.31 -19.55 6.30
N LEU A 179 6.43 -20.25 6.07
CA LEU A 179 7.16 -20.29 4.80
C LEU A 179 6.86 -21.54 3.97
N LYS A 180 5.86 -22.34 4.36
CA LYS A 180 5.51 -23.58 3.68
C LYS A 180 5.15 -23.33 2.21
N PRO A 181 5.85 -23.99 1.26
CA PRO A 181 5.46 -23.92 -0.13
C PRO A 181 4.15 -24.69 -0.37
N GLY A 182 3.16 -24.01 -0.91
CA GLY A 182 1.88 -24.62 -1.28
C GLY A 182 0.74 -24.34 -0.30
N LYS A 183 -0.30 -25.20 -0.32
CA LYS A 183 -1.49 -25.01 0.51
C LYS A 183 -1.26 -25.48 1.94
N LEU A 184 -1.72 -24.68 2.89
CA LEU A 184 -1.76 -25.07 4.30
C LEU A 184 -2.85 -26.11 4.56
N THR A 185 -2.64 -27.02 5.52
CA THR A 185 -3.72 -27.83 6.08
C THR A 185 -4.63 -26.96 6.94
N LYS A 186 -5.77 -27.53 7.37
CA LYS A 186 -6.67 -26.79 8.26
C LYS A 186 -6.01 -26.49 9.59
N GLU A 187 -5.26 -27.42 10.14
CA GLU A 187 -4.52 -27.31 11.41
C GLU A 187 -3.43 -26.26 11.31
N GLU A 188 -2.66 -26.25 10.22
CA GLU A 188 -1.63 -25.23 9.98
C GLU A 188 -2.25 -23.83 9.82
N PHE A 189 -3.40 -23.75 9.16
CA PHE A 189 -4.11 -22.47 9.02
C PHE A 189 -4.62 -21.96 10.38
N GLU A 190 -5.07 -22.85 11.30
CA GLU A 190 -5.42 -22.46 12.67
C GLU A 190 -4.21 -21.91 13.44
N VAL A 191 -3.00 -22.42 13.17
CA VAL A 191 -1.77 -21.86 13.74
C VAL A 191 -1.48 -20.47 13.15
N ILE A 192 -1.60 -20.29 11.83
CA ILE A 192 -1.40 -18.97 11.20
C ILE A 192 -2.35 -17.92 11.79
N LYS A 193 -3.63 -18.25 11.98
CA LYS A 193 -4.61 -17.30 12.54
C LYS A 193 -4.21 -16.72 13.89
N LYS A 194 -3.42 -17.43 14.67
CA LYS A 194 -2.93 -16.96 15.98
C LYS A 194 -2.03 -15.72 15.91
N HIS A 195 -1.47 -15.40 14.72
CA HIS A 195 -0.62 -14.20 14.59
C HIS A 195 -1.34 -12.92 15.01
N THR A 196 -2.67 -12.83 14.81
CA THR A 196 -3.45 -11.66 15.23
C THR A 196 -3.44 -11.48 16.75
N VAL A 197 -3.66 -12.57 17.49
CA VAL A 197 -3.61 -12.56 18.95
C VAL A 197 -2.18 -12.30 19.43
N TYR A 198 -1.19 -12.97 18.86
CA TYR A 198 0.22 -12.76 19.20
C TYR A 198 0.66 -11.33 18.94
N GLY A 199 0.20 -10.72 17.83
CA GLY A 199 0.48 -9.32 17.53
C GLY A 199 -0.08 -8.39 18.60
N TYR A 200 -1.33 -8.57 18.99
CA TYR A 200 -1.94 -7.83 20.08
C TYR A 200 -1.18 -8.00 21.41
N GLU A 201 -0.84 -9.22 21.79
CA GLU A 201 -0.09 -9.52 23.02
C GLU A 201 1.29 -8.84 23.04
N ILE A 202 2.03 -8.92 21.92
CA ILE A 202 3.33 -8.24 21.78
C ILE A 202 3.16 -6.74 21.98
N LEU A 203 2.25 -6.12 21.25
CA LEU A 203 2.06 -4.68 21.27
C LEU A 203 1.46 -4.16 22.58
N ASN A 204 0.76 -5.01 23.33
CA ASN A 204 0.18 -4.63 24.62
C ASN A 204 1.23 -4.38 25.72
N ASN A 205 2.47 -4.83 25.53
CA ASN A 205 3.58 -4.54 26.43
C ASN A 205 4.10 -3.09 26.28
N PHE A 206 3.62 -2.35 25.28
CA PHE A 206 4.14 -1.01 24.96
C PHE A 206 3.05 0.06 25.13
N LYS A 207 3.51 1.29 25.41
CA LYS A 207 2.66 2.49 25.44
C LYS A 207 2.46 3.02 24.02
N ILE A 208 1.65 2.34 23.25
CA ILE A 208 1.20 2.75 21.91
C ILE A 208 -0.32 2.87 21.90
N LEU A 209 -0.83 3.51 20.83
CA LEU A 209 -2.26 3.72 20.66
C LEU A 209 -3.02 2.39 20.64
N GLU A 210 -4.17 2.37 21.30
CA GLU A 210 -5.05 1.20 21.31
C GLU A 210 -5.55 0.83 19.92
N SER A 211 -5.74 1.82 19.04
CA SER A 211 -6.08 1.63 17.62
C SER A 211 -5.05 0.76 16.88
N THR A 212 -3.75 0.97 17.12
CA THR A 212 -2.67 0.16 16.54
C THR A 212 -2.72 -1.29 17.05
N LYS A 213 -2.92 -1.49 18.36
CA LYS A 213 -3.04 -2.83 18.95
C LYS A 213 -4.25 -3.58 18.40
N ARG A 214 -5.39 -2.89 18.30
CA ARG A 214 -6.62 -3.45 17.71
C ARG A 214 -6.48 -3.75 16.24
N ALA A 215 -5.73 -2.95 15.47
CA ALA A 215 -5.43 -3.25 14.08
C ALA A 215 -4.69 -4.60 13.97
N ALA A 216 -3.68 -4.87 14.80
CA ALA A 216 -3.01 -6.16 14.81
C ALA A 216 -3.96 -7.32 15.17
N LEU A 217 -4.92 -7.11 16.07
CA LEU A 217 -5.88 -8.14 16.47
C LEU A 217 -6.95 -8.40 15.40
N LEU A 218 -7.46 -7.34 14.76
CA LEU A 218 -8.75 -7.38 14.05
C LEU A 218 -8.65 -7.28 12.52
N HIS A 219 -7.44 -7.14 11.93
CA HIS A 219 -7.29 -6.92 10.48
C HIS A 219 -7.77 -8.08 9.59
N HIS A 220 -8.04 -9.24 10.17
CA HIS A 220 -8.66 -10.39 9.51
C HIS A 220 -10.13 -10.60 9.88
N GLU A 221 -10.72 -9.71 10.69
CA GLU A 221 -12.16 -9.76 10.93
C GLU A 221 -12.93 -9.36 9.68
N LYS A 222 -14.11 -9.93 9.52
CA LYS A 222 -15.01 -9.64 8.43
C LYS A 222 -16.36 -9.18 8.96
N PHE A 223 -17.02 -8.33 8.20
CA PHE A 223 -18.33 -7.81 8.56
C PHE A 223 -19.40 -8.90 8.72
N ASP A 224 -19.29 -10.00 7.96
CA ASP A 224 -20.19 -11.15 8.03
C ASP A 224 -19.89 -12.13 9.17
N GLY A 225 -18.89 -11.84 10.00
CA GLY A 225 -18.45 -12.69 11.11
C GLY A 225 -17.68 -13.94 10.70
N SER A 226 -17.34 -14.12 9.43
CA SER A 226 -16.53 -15.25 8.95
C SER A 226 -15.03 -15.02 9.08
N GLY A 227 -14.62 -13.90 9.70
CA GLY A 227 -13.24 -13.54 9.99
C GLY A 227 -12.68 -14.23 11.26
N TYR A 228 -11.54 -13.73 11.71
CA TYR A 228 -10.89 -14.16 12.95
C TYR A 228 -10.11 -13.00 13.59
N PRO A 229 -9.76 -13.04 14.89
CA PRO A 229 -9.90 -14.17 15.82
C PRO A 229 -11.24 -14.20 16.55
N LEU A 230 -12.03 -13.10 16.58
CA LEU A 230 -13.16 -12.95 17.49
C LEU A 230 -14.45 -13.54 16.96
N SER A 231 -14.59 -13.71 15.63
CA SER A 231 -15.86 -14.08 15.00
C SER A 231 -17.01 -13.17 15.50
N LEU A 232 -17.28 -12.06 14.81
CA LEU A 232 -18.25 -11.01 15.24
C LEU A 232 -19.69 -11.49 15.50
N ILE A 233 -19.96 -12.79 15.33
CA ILE A 233 -21.27 -13.40 15.59
C ILE A 233 -21.66 -13.39 17.08
N HIS A 234 -20.72 -13.07 17.97
CA HIS A 234 -20.93 -13.10 19.42
C HIS A 234 -20.87 -11.74 20.11
N ILE A 235 -21.02 -10.64 19.35
CA ILE A 235 -21.16 -9.28 19.90
C ILE A 235 -22.59 -8.83 19.79
#